data_cdcfc1168bd6e76903169640f2638199
#
_entry.id   cdcfc1168bd6e76903169640f2638199
#
_cell.length_a   1.000
_cell.length_b   1.000
_cell.length_c   1.000
_cell.angle_alpha   90.00
_cell.angle_beta   90.00
_cell.angle_gamma   90.00
#
_symmetry.space_group_name_H-M   'P 1'
#
loop_
_entity.id
_entity.type
_entity.pdbx_description
1 polymer ?
#
loop_
_entity_poly.entity_id
_entity_poly.type
_entity_poly.pdbx_seq_one_letter_code
_entity_poly.pdbx_strand_id
1 'polypeptide(L)'
;MVTPPWWRTTIAYVVYALLLLAAIVFLGWRWNLYVRRKYKRRMEEYQTTKEKEMYKSKINFFINLVHEIRTPLSLIRLPLEKLREEEIKGKENKYISVIEKNVDYLLGIINQLLDFQKLESSALQLNLKKCNVNALVSDIFNQFCGSAELRGLTLHLCLPHEEINMMIDSEKMSKILVNLIGNAMKYAKSRIELKVLSVDDEVRIEVTDDGPGIPEDQRDKIFQAFYQLPDDPVASSKGTGIGLAFARSLAEAHHGSLFLENSSEGGASFVLSLPLGTVETEDVSDELTETDAVDVGEEVTSVSEFANRRFTVLLVEDNLELLNLTREALSTWFRVIRAGNGKEALEILTRQSVDVIVSDVMMPEMDGLELCNHVKSDMAYSHIPVVLLTAKTTLESKVEGLESGADVYLEKPFSIKQLHKQIENLLKLRLAFHKQMTDITIGSSSSLSDFAISQKDVEFIDKINAILSEQVINENYSIDILADQMNMSHSNLYRKMKGLFGMPPNNYVKNFRLNKAAELIANGVRIAEAAERLGFASSSHFAKCFKEKFGMLPKDYK
;
A
#
# COMPACT_ATOMS: atom_id res chain seq x y z
N MET A 1 -100.08 1.05 26.07
CA MET A 1 -99.07 1.48 25.09
C MET A 1 -97.71 1.24 25.66
N VAL A 2 -96.93 0.30 25.12
CA VAL A 2 -95.54 0.04 25.59
C VAL A 2 -94.65 1.12 24.99
N THR A 3 -94.10 2.01 25.76
CA THR A 3 -93.12 3.03 25.30
C THR A 3 -91.85 2.31 24.82
N PRO A 4 -91.35 2.62 23.66
CA PRO A 4 -90.10 1.97 23.17
C PRO A 4 -88.93 2.30 24.11
N PRO A 5 -88.04 1.34 24.36
CA PRO A 5 -86.87 1.56 25.20
C PRO A 5 -86.04 2.73 24.68
N TRP A 6 -85.42 3.51 25.58
CA TRP A 6 -84.72 4.78 25.28
C TRP A 6 -83.69 4.68 24.15
N TRP A 7 -83.05 3.51 23.95
CA TRP A 7 -82.03 3.25 22.87
C TRP A 7 -82.65 3.06 21.49
N ARG A 8 -84.01 3.01 21.36
CA ARG A 8 -84.72 2.94 20.09
C ARG A 8 -85.55 4.21 19.79
N THR A 9 -85.24 5.27 20.50
CA THR A 9 -85.88 6.56 20.21
C THR A 9 -85.16 7.27 19.06
N THR A 10 -85.88 8.15 18.36
CA THR A 10 -85.33 8.95 17.26
C THR A 10 -84.14 9.78 17.70
N ILE A 11 -84.17 10.25 18.97
CA ILE A 11 -83.04 10.98 19.58
C ILE A 11 -81.81 10.07 19.72
N ALA A 12 -81.97 8.82 20.15
CA ALA A 12 -80.84 7.88 20.27
C ALA A 12 -80.19 7.62 18.93
N TYR A 13 -80.96 7.43 17.84
CA TYR A 13 -80.41 7.28 16.51
C TYR A 13 -79.64 8.51 16.01
N VAL A 14 -80.11 9.72 16.31
CA VAL A 14 -79.38 10.96 16.01
C VAL A 14 -78.06 11.02 16.77
N VAL A 15 -78.02 10.63 18.05
CA VAL A 15 -76.81 10.58 18.86
C VAL A 15 -75.82 9.56 18.31
N TYR A 16 -76.32 8.35 17.89
CA TYR A 16 -75.44 7.34 17.27
C TYR A 16 -74.87 7.81 15.95
N ALA A 17 -75.63 8.49 15.11
CA ALA A 17 -75.16 9.08 13.88
C ALA A 17 -74.09 10.13 14.08
N LEU A 18 -74.28 11.01 15.11
CA LEU A 18 -73.28 12.03 15.47
C LEU A 18 -71.97 11.41 16.02
N LEU A 19 -72.09 10.36 16.85
CA LEU A 19 -70.92 9.64 17.38
C LEU A 19 -70.16 8.93 16.26
N LEU A 20 -70.88 8.33 15.32
CA LEU A 20 -70.28 7.66 14.14
C LEU A 20 -69.58 8.68 13.24
N LEU A 21 -70.20 9.83 12.99
CA LEU A 21 -69.61 10.94 12.25
C LEU A 21 -68.33 11.45 12.95
N ALA A 22 -68.40 11.67 14.30
CA ALA A 22 -67.22 12.09 15.10
C ALA A 22 -66.09 11.06 15.06
N ALA A 23 -66.41 9.76 15.11
CA ALA A 23 -65.44 8.68 14.97
C ALA A 23 -64.77 8.67 13.56
N ILE A 24 -65.55 8.86 12.50
CA ILE A 24 -65.01 8.97 11.15
C ILE A 24 -64.09 10.17 11.00
N VAL A 25 -64.49 11.34 11.51
CA VAL A 25 -63.66 12.56 11.48
C VAL A 25 -62.38 12.37 12.30
N PHE A 26 -62.48 11.72 13.46
CA PHE A 26 -61.34 11.44 14.32
C PHE A 26 -60.33 10.44 13.65
N LEU A 27 -60.84 9.38 13.04
CA LEU A 27 -60.03 8.42 12.30
C LEU A 27 -59.36 9.07 11.08
N GLY A 28 -60.14 9.91 10.33
CA GLY A 28 -59.58 10.67 9.20
C GLY A 28 -58.48 11.66 9.66
N TRP A 29 -58.70 12.34 10.78
CA TRP A 29 -57.66 13.22 11.35
C TRP A 29 -56.41 12.45 11.80
N ARG A 30 -56.57 11.31 12.48
CA ARG A 30 -55.45 10.44 12.87
C ARG A 30 -54.71 9.88 11.65
N TRP A 31 -55.46 9.46 10.63
CA TRP A 31 -54.87 9.01 9.36
C TRP A 31 -54.05 10.10 8.67
N ASN A 32 -54.57 11.32 8.61
CA ASN A 32 -53.88 12.47 8.04
C ASN A 32 -52.59 12.78 8.80
N LEU A 33 -52.60 12.76 10.14
CA LEU A 33 -51.42 12.95 10.98
C LEU A 33 -50.39 11.84 10.74
N TYR A 34 -50.84 10.58 10.61
CA TYR A 34 -49.95 9.46 10.32
C TYR A 34 -49.27 9.61 8.94
N VAL A 35 -50.03 9.93 7.92
CA VAL A 35 -49.53 10.18 6.57
C VAL A 35 -48.55 11.34 6.54
N ARG A 36 -48.85 12.47 7.18
CA ARG A 36 -47.97 13.64 7.26
C ARG A 36 -46.67 13.30 7.95
N ARG A 37 -46.66 12.53 9.05
CA ARG A 37 -45.45 12.09 9.75
C ARG A 37 -44.62 11.16 8.89
N LYS A 38 -45.26 10.25 8.14
CA LYS A 38 -44.59 9.33 7.23
C LYS A 38 -43.94 10.07 6.06
N TYR A 39 -44.65 11.06 5.48
CA TYR A 39 -44.10 11.93 4.44
C TYR A 39 -42.89 12.74 4.93
N LYS A 40 -43.00 13.33 6.13
CA LYS A 40 -41.92 14.12 6.72
C LYS A 40 -40.66 13.27 6.94
N ARG A 41 -40.78 12.06 7.49
CA ARG A 41 -39.64 11.14 7.68
C ARG A 41 -39.00 10.73 6.34
N ARG A 42 -39.82 10.40 5.34
CA ARG A 42 -39.28 10.06 4.00
C ARG A 42 -38.54 11.24 3.36
N MET A 43 -39.04 12.45 3.57
CA MET A 43 -38.39 13.64 3.02
C MET A 43 -37.05 13.93 3.74
N GLU A 44 -36.99 13.74 5.05
CA GLU A 44 -35.77 13.85 5.84
C GLU A 44 -34.74 12.76 5.45
N GLU A 45 -35.18 11.51 5.27
CA GLU A 45 -34.34 10.41 4.76
C GLU A 45 -33.84 10.69 3.35
N TYR A 46 -34.68 11.21 2.47
CA TYR A 46 -34.31 11.57 1.09
C TYR A 46 -33.30 12.72 1.06
N GLN A 47 -33.49 13.75 1.89
CA GLN A 47 -32.54 14.88 2.00
C GLN A 47 -31.18 14.41 2.53
N THR A 48 -31.16 13.61 3.61
CA THR A 48 -29.93 13.06 4.15
C THR A 48 -29.19 12.12 3.17
N THR A 49 -29.94 11.34 2.38
CA THR A 49 -29.35 10.48 1.35
C THR A 49 -28.75 11.31 0.22
N LYS A 50 -29.49 12.32 -0.24
CA LYS A 50 -29.03 13.22 -1.31
C LYS A 50 -27.83 14.08 -0.89
N GLU A 51 -27.79 14.53 0.35
CA GLU A 51 -26.62 15.21 0.92
C GLU A 51 -25.41 14.27 0.98
N LYS A 52 -25.59 13.01 1.39
CA LYS A 52 -24.51 12.00 1.40
C LYS A 52 -24.00 11.69 -0.01
N GLU A 53 -24.90 11.54 -0.99
CA GLU A 53 -24.51 11.31 -2.39
C GLU A 53 -23.74 12.50 -2.99
N MET A 54 -24.20 13.72 -2.72
CA MET A 54 -23.53 14.94 -3.16
C MET A 54 -22.16 15.10 -2.49
N TYR A 55 -22.06 14.72 -1.22
CA TYR A 55 -20.80 14.71 -0.48
C TYR A 55 -19.82 13.68 -1.03
N LYS A 56 -20.29 12.46 -1.30
CA LYS A 56 -19.50 11.38 -1.92
C LYS A 56 -19.00 11.75 -3.32
N SER A 57 -19.86 12.39 -4.13
CA SER A 57 -19.48 12.92 -5.45
C SER A 57 -18.39 13.99 -5.34
N LYS A 58 -18.51 14.90 -4.36
CA LYS A 58 -17.51 15.93 -4.09
C LYS A 58 -16.15 15.34 -3.69
N ILE A 59 -16.15 14.29 -2.87
CA ILE A 59 -14.92 13.58 -2.49
C ILE A 59 -14.27 12.91 -3.71
N ASN A 60 -15.05 12.18 -4.51
CA ASN A 60 -14.52 11.51 -5.70
C ASN A 60 -13.97 12.54 -6.71
N PHE A 61 -14.62 13.68 -6.87
CA PHE A 61 -14.11 14.77 -7.70
C PHE A 61 -12.74 15.25 -7.19
N PHE A 62 -12.58 15.47 -5.88
CA PHE A 62 -11.30 15.89 -5.31
C PHE A 62 -10.21 14.83 -5.47
N ILE A 63 -10.53 13.56 -5.29
CA ILE A 63 -9.58 12.45 -5.49
C ILE A 63 -9.07 12.43 -6.93
N ASN A 64 -9.99 12.55 -7.91
CA ASN A 64 -9.62 12.58 -9.32
C ASN A 64 -8.78 13.82 -9.68
N LEU A 65 -9.15 14.98 -9.16
CA LEU A 65 -8.41 16.24 -9.39
C LEU A 65 -6.98 16.15 -8.84
N VAL A 66 -6.80 15.52 -7.70
CA VAL A 66 -5.46 15.30 -7.14
C VAL A 66 -4.66 14.32 -7.98
N HIS A 67 -5.27 13.27 -8.51
CA HIS A 67 -4.59 12.36 -9.44
C HIS A 67 -4.11 13.12 -10.68
N GLU A 68 -4.96 13.96 -11.27
CA GLU A 68 -4.62 14.79 -12.44
C GLU A 68 -3.50 15.82 -12.15
N ILE A 69 -3.37 16.29 -10.91
CA ILE A 69 -2.28 17.19 -10.50
C ILE A 69 -0.98 16.42 -10.23
N ARG A 70 -1.04 15.21 -9.65
CA ARG A 70 0.16 14.40 -9.36
C ARG A 70 0.92 13.96 -10.61
N THR A 71 0.19 13.64 -11.70
CA THR A 71 0.81 13.20 -12.95
C THR A 71 1.74 14.27 -13.54
N PRO A 72 1.32 15.54 -13.80
CA PRO A 72 2.23 16.58 -14.28
C PRO A 72 3.37 16.90 -13.31
N LEU A 73 3.15 16.77 -11.99
CA LEU A 73 4.23 16.94 -11.02
C LEU A 73 5.27 15.82 -11.12
N SER A 74 4.86 14.58 -11.39
CA SER A 74 5.79 13.48 -11.67
C SER A 74 6.58 13.74 -12.96
N LEU A 75 5.93 14.28 -13.99
CA LEU A 75 6.57 14.69 -15.26
C LEU A 75 7.60 15.81 -15.08
N ILE A 76 7.44 16.67 -14.09
CA ILE A 76 8.44 17.69 -13.74
C ILE A 76 9.60 17.07 -12.96
N ARG A 77 9.32 16.18 -11.99
CA ARG A 77 10.33 15.58 -11.13
C ARG A 77 11.30 14.65 -11.89
N LEU A 78 10.76 13.80 -12.79
CA LEU A 78 11.57 12.84 -13.54
C LEU A 78 12.68 13.50 -14.40
N PRO A 79 12.40 14.53 -15.22
CA PRO A 79 13.42 15.26 -15.97
C PRO A 79 14.44 15.97 -15.07
N LEU A 80 13.99 16.49 -13.91
CA LEU A 80 14.88 17.15 -12.96
C LEU A 80 15.90 16.17 -12.34
N GLU A 81 15.46 14.96 -11.96
CA GLU A 81 16.36 13.92 -11.48
C GLU A 81 17.40 13.55 -12.56
N LYS A 82 16.98 13.44 -13.83
CA LYS A 82 17.86 13.15 -14.97
C LYS A 82 18.89 14.24 -15.22
N LEU A 83 18.48 15.51 -15.22
CA LEU A 83 19.38 16.66 -15.36
C LEU A 83 20.42 16.75 -14.23
N ARG A 84 20.07 16.31 -13.02
CA ARG A 84 20.98 16.26 -11.89
C ARG A 84 22.06 15.18 -12.02
N GLU A 85 21.74 14.05 -12.68
CA GLU A 85 22.69 12.93 -12.90
C GLU A 85 23.72 13.25 -13.99
N GLU A 86 23.44 14.16 -14.92
CA GLU A 86 24.35 14.56 -16.02
C GLU A 86 25.41 15.62 -15.61
N GLU A 87 25.89 15.65 -14.35
CA GLU A 87 26.96 16.54 -13.87
C GLU A 87 26.93 17.96 -14.50
N ILE A 88 25.81 18.65 -14.42
CA ILE A 88 25.71 20.04 -14.87
C ILE A 88 26.51 20.91 -13.90
N LYS A 89 27.63 21.43 -14.37
CA LYS A 89 28.53 22.27 -13.57
C LYS A 89 28.04 23.71 -13.54
N GLY A 90 27.70 24.21 -12.34
CA GLY A 90 27.53 25.63 -12.11
C GLY A 90 26.19 26.09 -11.54
N LYS A 91 25.73 27.31 -11.93
CA LYS A 91 24.52 27.93 -11.39
C LYS A 91 23.21 27.19 -11.66
N GLU A 92 23.19 26.32 -12.67
CA GLU A 92 22.05 25.51 -13.09
C GLU A 92 21.59 24.54 -12.00
N ASN A 93 22.51 23.91 -11.25
CA ASN A 93 22.18 23.07 -10.12
C ASN A 93 21.38 23.77 -9.02
N LYS A 94 21.60 25.08 -8.84
CA LYS A 94 20.83 25.90 -7.88
C LYS A 94 19.38 26.06 -8.30
N TYR A 95 19.13 26.27 -9.61
CA TYR A 95 17.77 26.42 -10.14
C TYR A 95 17.00 25.09 -10.10
N ILE A 96 17.67 24.00 -10.44
CA ILE A 96 17.11 22.65 -10.36
C ILE A 96 16.68 22.34 -8.93
N SER A 97 17.55 22.56 -7.94
CA SER A 97 17.24 22.37 -6.52
C SER A 97 16.07 23.23 -6.02
N VAL A 98 15.91 24.46 -6.56
CA VAL A 98 14.77 25.32 -6.23
C VAL A 98 13.47 24.75 -6.82
N ILE A 99 13.50 24.24 -8.05
CA ILE A 99 12.33 23.62 -8.68
C ILE A 99 11.92 22.34 -7.92
N GLU A 100 12.88 21.45 -7.60
CA GLU A 100 12.63 20.26 -6.79
C GLU A 100 11.93 20.60 -5.47
N LYS A 101 12.47 21.57 -4.72
CA LYS A 101 11.87 22.02 -3.45
C LYS A 101 10.43 22.53 -3.62
N ASN A 102 10.16 23.26 -4.69
CA ASN A 102 8.81 23.77 -4.94
C ASN A 102 7.83 22.66 -5.36
N VAL A 103 8.29 21.68 -6.12
CA VAL A 103 7.50 20.50 -6.48
C VAL A 103 7.17 19.70 -5.23
N ASP A 104 8.15 19.41 -4.37
CA ASP A 104 7.94 18.68 -3.11
C ASP A 104 7.00 19.47 -2.17
N TYR A 105 7.11 20.80 -2.13
CA TYR A 105 6.20 21.67 -1.39
C TYR A 105 4.76 21.59 -1.90
N LEU A 106 4.54 21.68 -3.22
CA LEU A 106 3.21 21.55 -3.83
C LEU A 106 2.59 20.20 -3.57
N LEU A 107 3.39 19.11 -3.66
CA LEU A 107 2.94 17.76 -3.31
C LEU A 107 2.54 17.66 -1.84
N GLY A 108 3.28 18.29 -0.95
CA GLY A 108 2.95 18.38 0.47
C GLY A 108 1.59 19.03 0.71
N ILE A 109 1.31 20.14 0.02
CA ILE A 109 0.01 20.85 0.09
C ILE A 109 -1.14 19.95 -0.38
N ILE A 110 -0.96 19.29 -1.52
CA ILE A 110 -1.98 18.42 -2.10
C ILE A 110 -2.29 17.26 -1.17
N ASN A 111 -1.26 16.63 -0.58
CA ASN A 111 -1.45 15.56 0.38
C ASN A 111 -2.17 16.02 1.65
N GLN A 112 -1.82 17.20 2.18
CA GLN A 112 -2.54 17.79 3.32
C GLN A 112 -4.01 18.08 3.00
N LEU A 113 -4.31 18.55 1.79
CA LEU A 113 -5.69 18.80 1.36
C LEU A 113 -6.49 17.50 1.25
N LEU A 114 -5.89 16.44 0.72
CA LEU A 114 -6.51 15.11 0.64
C LEU A 114 -6.77 14.52 2.03
N ASP A 115 -5.78 14.57 2.90
CA ASP A 115 -5.91 14.07 4.27
C ASP A 115 -7.02 14.84 5.02
N PHE A 116 -7.11 16.16 4.81
CA PHE A 116 -8.19 16.98 5.37
C PHE A 116 -9.58 16.59 4.83
N GLN A 117 -9.72 16.31 3.54
CA GLN A 117 -10.98 15.87 2.95
C GLN A 117 -11.43 14.49 3.47
N LYS A 118 -10.49 13.58 3.72
CA LYS A 118 -10.78 12.28 4.36
C LYS A 118 -11.32 12.45 5.77
N LEU A 119 -10.82 13.42 6.54
CA LEU A 119 -11.31 13.73 7.87
C LEU A 119 -12.75 14.27 7.86
N GLU A 120 -13.07 15.23 6.97
CA GLU A 120 -14.43 15.76 6.82
C GLU A 120 -15.46 14.67 6.48
N SER A 121 -15.05 13.62 5.77
CA SER A 121 -15.93 12.52 5.34
C SER A 121 -16.20 11.46 6.41
N SER A 122 -15.69 11.61 7.64
CA SER A 122 -15.75 10.60 8.72
C SER A 122 -15.18 9.23 8.30
N ALA A 123 -14.35 9.21 7.26
CA ALA A 123 -13.73 7.99 6.71
C ALA A 123 -12.35 7.71 7.31
N LEU A 124 -11.89 8.53 8.28
CA LEU A 124 -10.59 8.32 8.88
C LEU A 124 -10.68 7.17 9.89
N GLN A 125 -10.16 6.02 9.52
CA GLN A 125 -9.88 4.94 10.46
C GLN A 125 -8.47 5.12 11.01
N LEU A 126 -8.35 5.15 12.35
CA LEU A 126 -7.06 5.18 13.04
C LEU A 126 -6.51 3.76 13.15
N ASN A 127 -5.24 3.60 12.85
CA ASN A 127 -4.50 2.37 13.09
C ASN A 127 -3.83 2.45 14.47
N LEU A 128 -4.62 2.20 15.53
CA LEU A 128 -4.14 2.29 16.90
C LEU A 128 -3.20 1.12 17.22
N LYS A 129 -1.96 1.44 17.58
CA LYS A 129 -0.95 0.48 18.01
C LYS A 129 -0.33 0.94 19.32
N LYS A 130 0.18 0.00 20.12
CA LYS A 130 0.95 0.35 21.32
C LYS A 130 2.23 1.09 20.89
N CYS A 131 2.36 2.33 21.31
CA CYS A 131 3.47 3.21 20.95
C CYS A 131 4.06 3.86 22.19
N ASN A 132 5.38 3.93 22.25
CA ASN A 132 6.11 4.72 23.25
C ASN A 132 6.17 6.17 22.80
N VAL A 133 5.40 7.04 23.51
CA VAL A 133 5.29 8.47 23.18
C VAL A 133 6.63 9.20 23.33
N ASN A 134 7.43 8.85 24.33
CA ASN A 134 8.72 9.49 24.57
C ASN A 134 9.69 9.23 23.40
N ALA A 135 9.72 7.99 22.89
CA ALA A 135 10.53 7.62 21.73
C ALA A 135 10.05 8.35 20.48
N LEU A 136 8.73 8.34 20.20
CA LEU A 136 8.16 9.01 19.04
C LEU A 136 8.47 10.52 19.04
N VAL A 137 8.30 11.19 20.17
CA VAL A 137 8.58 12.63 20.32
C VAL A 137 10.07 12.92 20.13
N SER A 138 10.94 12.06 20.68
CA SER A 138 12.40 12.18 20.51
C SER A 138 12.84 12.04 19.05
N ASP A 139 12.29 11.07 18.33
CA ASP A 139 12.61 10.83 16.92
C ASP A 139 12.23 12.03 16.06
N ILE A 140 11.03 12.59 16.29
CA ILE A 140 10.57 13.78 15.57
C ILE A 140 11.43 14.99 15.94
N PHE A 141 11.73 15.20 17.22
CA PHE A 141 12.58 16.27 17.69
C PHE A 141 13.95 16.24 16.99
N ASN A 142 14.60 15.08 16.92
CA ASN A 142 15.89 14.90 16.28
C ASN A 142 15.89 15.27 14.79
N GLN A 143 14.78 15.04 14.07
CA GLN A 143 14.63 15.43 12.65
C GLN A 143 14.73 16.96 12.45
N PHE A 144 14.34 17.77 13.45
CA PHE A 144 14.36 19.22 13.36
C PHE A 144 15.63 19.88 13.88
N CYS A 145 16.47 19.17 14.67
CA CYS A 145 17.69 19.75 15.29
C CYS A 145 18.61 20.42 14.27
N GLY A 146 18.96 19.71 13.19
CA GLY A 146 19.86 20.28 12.17
C GLY A 146 19.27 21.48 11.43
N SER A 147 17.95 21.48 11.20
CA SER A 147 17.26 22.62 10.57
C SER A 147 17.15 23.83 11.49
N ALA A 148 17.03 23.60 12.80
CA ALA A 148 16.98 24.65 13.81
C ALA A 148 18.35 25.33 13.95
N GLU A 149 19.44 24.57 14.05
CA GLU A 149 20.80 25.09 14.09
C GLU A 149 21.12 25.99 12.90
N LEU A 150 20.73 25.58 11.67
CA LEU A 150 20.93 26.38 10.46
C LEU A 150 20.16 27.71 10.47
N ARG A 151 19.10 27.81 11.28
CA ARG A 151 18.30 29.03 11.46
C ARG A 151 18.71 29.83 12.70
N GLY A 152 19.66 29.34 13.49
CA GLY A 152 20.07 29.97 14.75
C GLY A 152 19.06 29.81 15.88
N LEU A 153 18.15 28.81 15.81
CA LEU A 153 17.16 28.51 16.82
C LEU A 153 17.65 27.42 17.76
N THR A 154 17.33 27.56 19.06
CA THR A 154 17.63 26.57 20.08
C THR A 154 16.38 25.71 20.35
N LEU A 155 16.50 24.40 20.15
CA LEU A 155 15.46 23.45 20.50
C LEU A 155 15.74 22.82 21.86
N HIS A 156 14.74 22.77 22.73
CA HIS A 156 14.80 22.09 24.03
C HIS A 156 13.76 20.97 24.08
N LEU A 157 14.17 19.79 24.56
CA LEU A 157 13.29 18.65 24.77
C LEU A 157 13.23 18.32 26.26
N CYS A 158 12.02 18.30 26.82
CA CYS A 158 11.76 17.92 28.21
C CYS A 158 10.83 16.70 28.23
N LEU A 159 11.38 15.54 28.56
CA LEU A 159 10.64 14.30 28.68
C LEU A 159 10.53 13.86 30.14
N PRO A 160 9.43 13.21 30.54
CA PRO A 160 9.33 12.59 31.86
C PRO A 160 10.30 11.40 31.96
N HIS A 161 10.69 11.05 33.20
CA HIS A 161 11.57 9.90 33.47
C HIS A 161 10.88 8.54 33.18
N GLU A 162 9.56 8.50 33.30
CA GLU A 162 8.74 7.31 33.04
C GLU A 162 8.37 7.22 31.57
N GLU A 163 8.46 6.02 31.02
CA GLU A 163 8.02 5.77 29.65
C GLU A 163 6.49 5.78 29.56
N ILE A 164 5.96 6.59 28.67
CA ILE A 164 4.52 6.68 28.43
C ILE A 164 4.17 5.81 27.23
N ASN A 165 3.46 4.72 27.48
CA ASN A 165 2.96 3.82 26.44
C ASN A 165 1.45 3.98 26.28
N MET A 166 0.96 4.25 25.04
CA MET A 166 -0.46 4.42 24.74
C MET A 166 -0.82 3.76 23.41
N MET A 167 -2.12 3.52 23.23
CA MET A 167 -2.69 3.06 21.96
C MET A 167 -2.94 4.26 21.06
N ILE A 168 -2.04 4.53 20.11
CA ILE A 168 -2.13 5.67 19.18
C ILE A 168 -1.73 5.25 17.76
N ASP A 169 -2.19 6.02 16.78
CA ASP A 169 -1.68 5.98 15.41
C ASP A 169 -0.42 6.84 15.32
N SER A 170 0.75 6.19 15.35
CA SER A 170 2.05 6.89 15.37
C SER A 170 2.28 7.75 14.12
N GLU A 171 1.77 7.34 12.94
CA GLU A 171 1.89 8.13 11.71
C GLU A 171 1.08 9.42 11.79
N LYS A 172 -0.16 9.33 12.27
CA LYS A 172 -1.04 10.51 12.44
C LYS A 172 -0.54 11.42 13.54
N MET A 173 -0.04 10.83 14.64
CA MET A 173 0.60 11.59 15.72
C MET A 173 1.83 12.35 15.24
N SER A 174 2.68 11.71 14.43
CA SER A 174 3.83 12.37 13.81
C SER A 174 3.40 13.57 12.95
N LYS A 175 2.29 13.45 12.21
CA LYS A 175 1.75 14.58 11.40
C LYS A 175 1.31 15.76 12.28
N ILE A 176 0.72 15.50 13.45
CA ILE A 176 0.38 16.57 14.42
C ILE A 176 1.66 17.28 14.87
N LEU A 177 2.63 16.54 15.37
CA LEU A 177 3.85 17.11 15.94
C LEU A 177 4.69 17.84 14.90
N VAL A 178 4.84 17.29 13.70
CA VAL A 178 5.53 17.96 12.58
C VAL A 178 4.87 19.28 12.22
N ASN A 179 3.54 19.36 12.24
CA ASN A 179 2.80 20.61 12.03
C ASN A 179 3.07 21.65 13.12
N LEU A 180 3.02 21.22 14.39
CA LEU A 180 3.24 22.13 15.54
C LEU A 180 4.68 22.62 15.59
N ILE A 181 5.67 21.73 15.48
CA ILE A 181 7.09 22.10 15.46
C ILE A 181 7.42 22.95 14.23
N GLY A 182 6.87 22.61 13.06
CA GLY A 182 7.03 23.39 11.84
C GLY A 182 6.50 24.83 11.97
N ASN A 183 5.38 25.04 12.65
CA ASN A 183 4.88 26.37 12.98
C ASN A 183 5.80 27.08 13.98
N ALA A 184 6.23 26.43 15.06
CA ALA A 184 7.18 26.99 16.00
C ALA A 184 8.49 27.41 15.31
N MET A 185 9.04 26.57 14.42
CA MET A 185 10.22 26.89 13.61
C MET A 185 10.04 28.10 12.68
N LYS A 186 8.80 28.37 12.28
CA LYS A 186 8.49 29.52 11.41
C LYS A 186 8.43 30.84 12.19
N TYR A 187 7.88 30.82 13.41
CA TYR A 187 7.55 32.00 14.16
C TYR A 187 8.47 32.30 15.36
N ALA A 188 9.22 31.31 15.84
CA ALA A 188 10.17 31.52 16.93
C ALA A 188 11.24 32.57 16.58
N LYS A 189 11.66 33.32 17.60
CA LYS A 189 12.78 34.27 17.51
C LYS A 189 14.12 33.58 17.81
N SER A 190 14.18 32.77 18.85
CA SER A 190 15.43 32.14 19.30
C SER A 190 15.22 30.76 19.95
N ARG A 191 14.06 30.48 20.57
CA ARG A 191 13.86 29.29 21.39
C ARG A 191 12.55 28.58 21.07
N ILE A 192 12.63 27.25 21.01
CA ILE A 192 11.47 26.36 20.92
C ILE A 192 11.64 25.28 22.00
N GLU A 193 10.58 25.04 22.77
CA GLU A 193 10.55 24.02 23.81
C GLU A 193 9.47 22.99 23.50
N LEU A 194 9.87 21.72 23.50
CA LEU A 194 8.98 20.58 23.35
C LEU A 194 8.95 19.82 24.68
N LYS A 195 7.78 19.72 25.30
CA LYS A 195 7.62 19.14 26.63
C LYS A 195 6.53 18.09 26.65
N VAL A 196 6.81 16.94 27.25
CA VAL A 196 5.85 15.86 27.47
C VAL A 196 5.57 15.71 28.95
N LEU A 197 4.31 15.72 29.32
CA LEU A 197 3.84 15.61 30.71
C LEU A 197 2.76 14.53 30.81
N SER A 198 2.77 13.76 31.87
CA SER A 198 1.65 12.93 32.28
C SER A 198 0.97 13.61 33.47
N VAL A 199 -0.28 14.02 33.30
CA VAL A 199 -1.04 14.73 34.33
C VAL A 199 -2.39 14.04 34.48
N ASP A 200 -2.66 13.51 35.66
CA ASP A 200 -3.86 12.70 35.94
C ASP A 200 -3.97 11.51 34.93
N ASP A 201 -5.08 11.42 34.21
CA ASP A 201 -5.33 10.40 33.19
C ASP A 201 -5.08 10.91 31.76
N GLU A 202 -4.25 11.95 31.58
CA GLU A 202 -3.97 12.55 30.27
C GLU A 202 -2.46 12.67 30.02
N VAL A 203 -2.08 12.51 28.77
CA VAL A 203 -0.74 12.86 28.28
C VAL A 203 -0.81 14.18 27.55
N ARG A 204 -0.02 15.16 28.00
CA ARG A 204 0.09 16.47 27.38
C ARG A 204 1.42 16.63 26.69
N ILE A 205 1.37 17.04 25.41
CA ILE A 205 2.56 17.40 24.62
C ILE A 205 2.44 18.88 24.30
N GLU A 206 3.37 19.66 24.84
CA GLU A 206 3.41 21.10 24.70
C GLU A 206 4.52 21.49 23.72
N VAL A 207 4.19 22.34 22.74
CA VAL A 207 5.14 22.96 21.81
C VAL A 207 5.06 24.45 22.01
N THR A 208 6.10 25.03 22.62
CA THR A 208 6.15 26.45 22.99
C THR A 208 7.26 27.15 22.19
N ASP A 209 6.95 28.32 21.65
CA ASP A 209 7.89 29.21 20.99
C ASP A 209 7.95 30.59 21.66
N ASP A 210 9.04 31.33 21.40
CA ASP A 210 9.27 32.70 21.86
C ASP A 210 8.91 33.76 20.78
N GLY A 211 8.00 33.43 19.89
CA GLY A 211 7.55 34.25 18.78
C GLY A 211 6.68 35.44 19.18
N PRO A 212 5.92 36.03 18.26
CA PRO A 212 5.03 37.17 18.54
C PRO A 212 3.76 36.78 19.32
N GLY A 213 3.47 35.49 19.47
CA GLY A 213 2.23 35.01 20.07
C GLY A 213 1.00 35.19 19.15
N ILE A 214 -0.17 34.88 19.68
CA ILE A 214 -1.43 34.92 18.93
C ILE A 214 -2.44 35.75 19.71
N PRO A 215 -3.03 36.81 19.10
CA PRO A 215 -4.04 37.64 19.74
C PRO A 215 -5.24 36.84 20.24
N GLU A 216 -5.83 37.23 21.37
CA GLU A 216 -6.89 36.49 22.06
C GLU A 216 -8.12 36.26 21.17
N ASP A 217 -8.50 37.26 20.39
CA ASP A 217 -9.63 37.21 19.44
C ASP A 217 -9.40 36.32 18.22
N GLN A 218 -8.17 35.84 17.99
CA GLN A 218 -7.80 35.01 16.88
C GLN A 218 -7.54 33.54 17.25
N ARG A 219 -7.45 33.22 18.56
CA ARG A 219 -7.04 31.91 19.07
C ARG A 219 -7.91 30.75 18.59
N ASP A 220 -9.22 30.93 18.55
CA ASP A 220 -10.12 29.89 18.01
C ASP A 220 -10.14 29.86 16.49
N LYS A 221 -9.86 30.99 15.85
CA LYS A 221 -9.91 31.13 14.40
C LYS A 221 -8.72 30.46 13.70
N ILE A 222 -7.54 30.41 14.35
CA ILE A 222 -6.35 29.77 13.77
C ILE A 222 -6.52 28.26 13.51
N PHE A 223 -7.50 27.62 14.17
CA PHE A 223 -7.86 26.22 13.93
C PHE A 223 -8.93 26.05 12.85
N GLN A 224 -9.45 27.14 12.26
CA GLN A 224 -10.35 27.05 11.10
C GLN A 224 -9.54 26.81 9.84
N ALA A 225 -10.03 25.91 8.98
CA ALA A 225 -9.37 25.63 7.71
C ALA A 225 -9.27 26.91 6.84
N PHE A 226 -8.12 27.11 6.21
CA PHE A 226 -7.79 28.25 5.34
C PHE A 226 -7.62 29.59 6.05
N TYR A 227 -7.74 29.63 7.38
CA TYR A 227 -7.54 30.87 8.14
C TYR A 227 -6.06 31.20 8.29
N GLN A 228 -5.71 32.47 8.12
CA GLN A 228 -4.38 33.04 8.33
C GLN A 228 -4.52 34.38 9.05
N LEU A 229 -3.54 34.71 9.90
CA LEU A 229 -3.52 36.01 10.57
C LEU A 229 -3.38 37.14 9.54
N PRO A 230 -4.22 38.18 9.61
CA PRO A 230 -4.20 39.30 8.65
C PRO A 230 -2.86 40.03 8.57
N ASP A 231 -2.20 40.20 9.72
CA ASP A 231 -0.93 40.92 9.89
C ASP A 231 0.21 39.94 10.24
N ASP A 232 0.37 38.85 9.45
CA ASP A 232 1.46 37.89 9.66
C ASP A 232 2.83 38.58 9.44
N PRO A 233 3.65 38.77 10.51
CA PRO A 233 4.94 39.47 10.39
C PRO A 233 5.96 38.72 9.51
N VAL A 234 5.68 37.45 9.18
CA VAL A 234 6.50 36.58 8.32
C VAL A 234 5.80 36.41 6.95
N ALA A 235 5.34 37.50 6.37
CA ALA A 235 4.57 37.51 5.11
C ALA A 235 5.26 36.81 3.89
N SER A 236 6.56 36.54 3.97
CA SER A 236 7.31 35.85 2.90
C SER A 236 7.09 34.33 2.84
N SER A 237 6.45 33.71 3.84
CA SER A 237 6.14 32.28 3.88
C SER A 237 4.67 32.03 4.22
N LYS A 238 3.75 32.44 3.35
CA LYS A 238 2.31 32.13 3.49
C LYS A 238 2.15 30.61 3.56
N GLY A 239 1.63 30.09 4.67
CA GLY A 239 1.22 28.70 4.82
C GLY A 239 -0.13 28.47 4.14
N THR A 240 -0.59 27.23 4.04
CA THR A 240 -1.90 26.88 3.45
C THR A 240 -3.09 27.21 4.34
N GLY A 241 -2.88 27.47 5.65
CA GLY A 241 -3.94 27.62 6.63
C GLY A 241 -4.70 26.32 6.95
N ILE A 242 -4.17 25.16 6.51
CA ILE A 242 -4.81 23.86 6.73
C ILE A 242 -4.14 23.11 7.89
N GLY A 243 -2.85 23.34 8.16
CA GLY A 243 -2.04 22.54 9.09
C GLY A 243 -2.62 22.43 10.49
N LEU A 244 -3.00 23.56 11.13
CA LEU A 244 -3.55 23.56 12.48
C LEU A 244 -4.96 22.96 12.55
N ALA A 245 -5.81 23.23 11.55
CA ALA A 245 -7.12 22.62 11.41
C ALA A 245 -7.02 21.09 11.31
N PHE A 246 -6.09 20.61 10.48
CA PHE A 246 -5.79 19.19 10.31
C PHE A 246 -5.24 18.55 11.60
N ALA A 247 -4.26 19.19 12.26
CA ALA A 247 -3.72 18.71 13.52
C ALA A 247 -4.80 18.59 14.62
N ARG A 248 -5.71 19.57 14.70
CA ARG A 248 -6.83 19.53 15.63
C ARG A 248 -7.79 18.37 15.34
N SER A 249 -8.15 18.17 14.08
CA SER A 249 -9.04 17.06 13.69
C SER A 249 -8.40 15.69 13.96
N LEU A 250 -7.08 15.55 13.77
CA LEU A 250 -6.37 14.33 14.14
C LEU A 250 -6.32 14.09 15.64
N ALA A 251 -6.15 15.16 16.45
CA ALA A 251 -6.21 15.08 17.90
C ALA A 251 -7.62 14.64 18.37
N GLU A 252 -8.67 15.24 17.81
CA GLU A 252 -10.08 14.89 18.07
C GLU A 252 -10.39 13.42 17.66
N ALA A 253 -9.83 12.95 16.56
CA ALA A 253 -9.96 11.55 16.14
C ALA A 253 -9.34 10.58 17.16
N HIS A 254 -8.25 10.98 17.83
CA HIS A 254 -7.64 10.23 18.96
C HIS A 254 -8.37 10.46 20.30
N HIS A 255 -9.58 11.03 20.28
CA HIS A 255 -10.35 11.42 21.49
C HIS A 255 -9.63 12.44 22.39
N GLY A 256 -8.63 13.15 21.84
CA GLY A 256 -7.89 14.20 22.50
C GLY A 256 -8.36 15.59 22.09
N SER A 257 -7.58 16.59 22.47
CA SER A 257 -7.82 17.99 22.13
C SER A 257 -6.52 18.71 21.79
N LEU A 258 -6.60 19.70 20.89
CA LEU A 258 -5.51 20.60 20.57
C LEU A 258 -5.96 22.04 20.77
N PHE A 259 -5.26 22.77 21.63
CA PHE A 259 -5.60 24.15 21.98
C PHE A 259 -4.34 24.99 22.22
N LEU A 260 -4.52 26.30 22.34
CA LEU A 260 -3.46 27.26 22.61
C LEU A 260 -3.55 27.71 24.06
N GLU A 261 -2.43 27.65 24.80
CA GLU A 261 -2.28 28.23 26.12
C GLU A 261 -1.50 29.55 26.11
N ASN A 262 -1.60 30.33 27.18
CA ASN A 262 -0.83 31.54 27.35
C ASN A 262 0.61 31.17 27.70
N SER A 263 1.57 31.52 26.85
CA SER A 263 2.98 31.44 27.20
C SER A 263 3.33 32.54 28.20
N SER A 264 3.99 32.17 29.28
CA SER A 264 4.50 33.12 30.29
C SER A 264 5.64 34.01 29.77
N GLU A 265 6.28 33.61 28.69
CA GLU A 265 7.47 34.27 28.08
C GLU A 265 7.14 35.06 26.81
N GLY A 266 5.90 35.16 26.44
CA GLY A 266 5.41 35.99 25.31
C GLY A 266 5.46 35.18 24.04
N GLY A 267 5.02 34.33 23.51
CA GLY A 267 4.99 33.50 22.30
C GLY A 267 3.71 32.68 22.21
N ALA A 268 3.73 31.60 21.42
CA ALA A 268 2.62 30.68 21.34
C ALA A 268 2.96 29.34 22.03
N SER A 269 2.02 28.78 22.79
CA SER A 269 2.14 27.45 23.39
C SER A 269 0.97 26.59 22.93
N PHE A 270 1.24 25.66 22.02
CA PHE A 270 0.28 24.67 21.56
C PHE A 270 0.30 23.44 22.45
N VAL A 271 -0.85 23.07 22.97
CA VAL A 271 -1.00 21.93 23.88
C VAL A 271 -1.88 20.86 23.21
N LEU A 272 -1.29 19.70 23.01
CA LEU A 272 -1.99 18.48 22.61
C LEU A 272 -2.25 17.64 23.85
N SER A 273 -3.52 17.42 24.19
CA SER A 273 -3.95 16.56 25.30
C SER A 273 -4.59 15.29 24.75
N LEU A 274 -4.15 14.14 25.24
CA LEU A 274 -4.61 12.82 24.84
C LEU A 274 -5.01 12.03 26.10
N PRO A 275 -6.19 11.34 26.13
CA PRO A 275 -6.56 10.50 27.25
C PRO A 275 -5.62 9.29 27.36
N LEU A 276 -5.14 9.02 28.56
CA LEU A 276 -4.42 7.78 28.87
C LEU A 276 -5.49 6.67 28.94
N GLY A 277 -5.78 6.02 27.79
CA GLY A 277 -6.69 4.89 27.78
C GLY A 277 -6.16 3.79 28.70
N THR A 278 -7.00 3.26 29.59
CA THR A 278 -6.68 2.07 30.37
C THR A 278 -6.42 0.93 29.39
N VAL A 279 -5.18 0.49 29.32
CA VAL A 279 -4.79 -0.73 28.60
C VAL A 279 -5.37 -1.88 29.43
N GLU A 280 -6.58 -2.35 29.11
CA GLU A 280 -6.98 -3.69 29.52
C GLU A 280 -6.01 -4.64 28.85
N THR A 281 -5.21 -5.30 29.68
CA THR A 281 -4.28 -6.36 29.28
C THR A 281 -5.09 -7.57 28.89
N GLU A 282 -5.57 -7.64 27.64
CA GLU A 282 -5.71 -8.92 26.99
C GLU A 282 -4.34 -9.26 26.41
N ASP A 283 -3.72 -10.28 26.99
CA ASP A 283 -2.53 -10.94 26.47
C ASP A 283 -2.85 -11.55 25.10
N VAL A 284 -2.83 -10.73 24.08
CA VAL A 284 -2.60 -11.19 22.73
C VAL A 284 -1.09 -11.19 22.56
N SER A 285 -0.53 -12.38 22.64
CA SER A 285 0.82 -12.65 22.20
C SER A 285 0.89 -12.34 20.71
N ASP A 286 1.09 -11.08 20.37
CA ASP A 286 1.59 -10.68 19.09
C ASP A 286 3.06 -11.14 19.02
N GLU A 287 3.27 -12.26 18.35
CA GLU A 287 4.54 -12.51 17.71
C GLU A 287 4.83 -11.27 16.84
N LEU A 288 5.71 -10.45 17.37
CA LEU A 288 6.41 -9.43 16.62
C LEU A 288 7.17 -10.15 15.49
N THR A 289 6.56 -10.27 14.35
CA THR A 289 7.33 -10.26 13.12
C THR A 289 7.86 -8.84 12.97
N GLU A 290 8.91 -8.54 13.72
CA GLU A 290 9.95 -7.65 13.24
C GLU A 290 10.29 -8.18 11.86
N THR A 291 9.85 -7.46 10.82
CA THR A 291 10.59 -7.50 9.58
C THR A 291 11.92 -6.85 9.91
N ASP A 292 12.79 -7.67 10.50
CA ASP A 292 14.21 -7.44 10.48
C ASP A 292 14.52 -6.98 9.06
N ALA A 293 15.02 -5.76 8.96
CA ALA A 293 15.86 -5.39 7.86
C ALA A 293 16.96 -6.45 7.89
N VAL A 294 16.79 -7.50 7.10
CA VAL A 294 17.83 -8.48 6.88
C VAL A 294 18.98 -7.67 6.32
N ASP A 295 19.88 -7.32 7.22
CA ASP A 295 21.24 -6.95 6.89
C ASP A 295 21.84 -8.19 6.22
N VAL A 296 21.61 -8.30 4.90
CA VAL A 296 22.29 -9.28 4.06
C VAL A 296 23.71 -8.77 3.89
N GLY A 297 24.47 -8.86 4.98
CA GLY A 297 25.90 -8.98 4.91
C GLY A 297 26.22 -10.36 4.37
N GLU A 298 27.12 -10.36 3.36
CA GLU A 298 27.77 -11.51 2.69
C GLU A 298 26.99 -12.05 1.51
N GLU A 299 27.45 -11.65 0.42
CA GLU A 299 28.60 -11.92 -0.49
C GLU A 299 28.20 -12.80 -1.67
N VAL A 300 28.12 -12.13 -2.88
CA VAL A 300 29.35 -12.08 -3.66
C VAL A 300 29.58 -13.34 -4.52
N THR A 301 28.55 -13.91 -5.11
CA THR A 301 28.78 -14.63 -6.39
C THR A 301 27.68 -14.38 -7.43
N SER A 302 26.60 -13.73 -7.03
CA SER A 302 25.46 -13.42 -7.91
C SER A 302 25.61 -12.13 -8.73
N VAL A 303 26.61 -11.29 -8.44
CA VAL A 303 26.79 -9.98 -9.08
C VAL A 303 27.21 -10.14 -10.56
N SER A 304 27.93 -11.22 -10.92
CA SER A 304 28.39 -11.46 -12.29
C SER A 304 27.26 -11.94 -13.24
N GLU A 305 26.29 -12.67 -12.73
CA GLU A 305 25.14 -13.12 -13.56
C GLU A 305 24.11 -12.00 -13.79
N PHE A 306 23.95 -11.10 -12.82
CA PHE A 306 23.08 -9.93 -12.95
C PHE A 306 23.60 -8.96 -14.01
N ALA A 307 24.92 -8.75 -14.07
CA ALA A 307 25.57 -7.84 -15.02
C ALA A 307 25.48 -8.28 -16.49
N ASN A 308 25.30 -9.57 -16.75
CA ASN A 308 25.29 -10.12 -18.11
C ASN A 308 23.88 -10.37 -18.69
N ARG A 309 22.79 -10.32 -17.90
CA ARG A 309 21.43 -10.61 -18.35
C ARG A 309 20.58 -9.35 -18.37
N ARG A 310 20.13 -8.96 -19.55
CA ARG A 310 19.20 -7.83 -19.72
C ARG A 310 17.76 -8.30 -19.52
N PHE A 311 17.19 -8.06 -18.34
CA PHE A 311 15.80 -8.40 -18.00
C PHE A 311 14.81 -7.56 -18.79
N THR A 312 13.62 -8.13 -19.04
CA THR A 312 12.54 -7.48 -19.78
C THR A 312 11.44 -7.00 -18.81
N VAL A 313 11.19 -5.70 -18.80
CA VAL A 313 10.14 -5.03 -18.04
C VAL A 313 9.00 -4.65 -18.97
N LEU A 314 7.76 -5.04 -18.66
CA LEU A 314 6.55 -4.55 -19.31
C LEU A 314 6.04 -3.34 -18.52
N LEU A 315 6.11 -2.17 -19.13
CA LEU A 315 5.63 -0.91 -18.57
C LEU A 315 4.26 -0.59 -19.16
N VAL A 316 3.25 -0.46 -18.28
CA VAL A 316 1.85 -0.22 -18.63
C VAL A 316 1.41 1.11 -18.02
N GLU A 317 1.10 2.08 -18.88
CA GLU A 317 0.75 3.45 -18.48
C GLU A 317 -0.05 4.08 -19.63
N ASP A 318 -1.17 4.70 -19.36
CA ASP A 318 -2.02 5.33 -20.37
C ASP A 318 -1.52 6.72 -20.79
N ASN A 319 -0.79 7.41 -19.92
CA ASN A 319 -0.16 8.68 -20.25
C ASN A 319 1.11 8.45 -21.08
N LEU A 320 1.02 8.74 -22.39
CA LEU A 320 2.11 8.54 -23.36
C LEU A 320 3.41 9.28 -23.00
N GLU A 321 3.33 10.45 -22.38
CA GLU A 321 4.52 11.24 -22.00
C GLU A 321 5.22 10.55 -20.81
N LEU A 322 4.46 10.19 -19.75
CA LEU A 322 5.00 9.48 -18.59
C LEU A 322 5.55 8.10 -19.00
N LEU A 323 4.84 7.37 -19.86
CA LEU A 323 5.26 6.09 -20.42
C LEU A 323 6.61 6.21 -21.14
N ASN A 324 6.78 7.23 -21.99
CA ASN A 324 8.02 7.44 -22.75
C ASN A 324 9.18 7.87 -21.86
N LEU A 325 8.99 8.77 -20.92
CA LEU A 325 10.02 9.22 -19.97
C LEU A 325 10.47 8.08 -19.05
N THR A 326 9.53 7.36 -18.49
CA THR A 326 9.83 6.21 -17.60
C THR A 326 10.54 5.10 -18.38
N ARG A 327 10.09 4.80 -19.61
CA ARG A 327 10.77 3.84 -20.50
C ARG A 327 12.21 4.28 -20.78
N GLU A 328 12.42 5.53 -21.16
CA GLU A 328 13.77 6.05 -21.49
C GLU A 328 14.69 5.91 -20.28
N ALA A 329 14.22 6.29 -19.10
CA ALA A 329 14.98 6.19 -17.87
C ALA A 329 15.31 4.72 -17.51
N LEU A 330 14.35 3.81 -17.57
CA LEU A 330 14.57 2.38 -17.25
C LEU A 330 15.36 1.63 -18.32
N SER A 331 15.38 2.11 -19.57
CA SER A 331 16.09 1.47 -20.67
C SER A 331 17.62 1.42 -20.50
N THR A 332 18.15 2.21 -19.55
CA THR A 332 19.56 2.14 -19.14
C THR A 332 19.90 0.76 -18.53
N TRP A 333 18.98 0.16 -17.79
CA TRP A 333 19.19 -1.08 -17.04
C TRP A 333 18.44 -2.28 -17.60
N PHE A 334 17.25 -2.05 -18.21
CA PHE A 334 16.33 -3.10 -18.63
C PHE A 334 15.97 -2.99 -20.11
N ARG A 335 15.47 -4.09 -20.69
CA ARG A 335 14.72 -4.04 -21.93
C ARG A 335 13.27 -3.69 -21.61
N VAL A 336 12.77 -2.52 -22.03
CA VAL A 336 11.42 -2.06 -21.69
C VAL A 336 10.48 -2.22 -22.88
N ILE A 337 9.38 -2.95 -22.66
CA ILE A 337 8.24 -3.10 -23.58
C ILE A 337 7.13 -2.19 -23.04
N ARG A 338 6.34 -1.57 -23.93
CA ARG A 338 5.29 -0.62 -23.58
C ARG A 338 3.91 -1.20 -23.83
N ALA A 339 2.94 -0.82 -23.00
CA ALA A 339 1.51 -1.00 -23.23
C ALA A 339 0.77 0.24 -22.73
N GLY A 340 -0.29 0.65 -23.42
CA GLY A 340 -1.11 1.81 -23.05
C GLY A 340 -2.28 1.47 -22.11
N ASN A 341 -2.58 0.20 -21.89
CA ASN A 341 -3.64 -0.28 -20.98
C ASN A 341 -3.43 -1.76 -20.65
N GLY A 342 -4.25 -2.28 -19.73
CA GLY A 342 -4.16 -3.67 -19.28
C GLY A 342 -4.45 -4.71 -20.37
N LYS A 343 -5.34 -4.42 -21.34
CA LYS A 343 -5.63 -5.35 -22.45
C LYS A 343 -4.45 -5.52 -23.38
N GLU A 344 -3.82 -4.41 -23.78
CA GLU A 344 -2.60 -4.44 -24.59
C GLU A 344 -1.48 -5.19 -23.87
N ALA A 345 -1.36 -4.99 -22.55
CA ALA A 345 -0.41 -5.73 -21.73
C ALA A 345 -0.62 -7.24 -21.77
N LEU A 346 -1.87 -7.73 -21.66
CA LEU A 346 -2.20 -9.14 -21.78
C LEU A 346 -1.86 -9.70 -23.18
N GLU A 347 -2.14 -8.95 -24.24
CA GLU A 347 -1.76 -9.36 -25.61
C GLU A 347 -0.23 -9.51 -25.76
N ILE A 348 0.54 -8.60 -25.19
CA ILE A 348 2.01 -8.65 -25.20
C ILE A 348 2.50 -9.90 -24.46
N LEU A 349 1.91 -10.24 -23.30
CA LEU A 349 2.24 -11.44 -22.54
C LEU A 349 2.02 -12.74 -23.32
N THR A 350 1.07 -12.78 -24.26
CA THR A 350 0.89 -13.96 -25.12
C THR A 350 2.03 -14.14 -26.13
N ARG A 351 2.69 -13.05 -26.54
CA ARG A 351 3.69 -13.04 -27.64
C ARG A 351 5.14 -12.99 -27.14
N GLN A 352 5.38 -12.34 -26.00
CA GLN A 352 6.74 -12.07 -25.51
C GLN A 352 6.92 -12.51 -24.06
N SER A 353 8.16 -12.89 -23.71
CA SER A 353 8.53 -13.20 -22.33
C SER A 353 8.84 -11.92 -21.59
N VAL A 354 8.23 -11.76 -20.42
CA VAL A 354 8.37 -10.60 -19.52
C VAL A 354 8.87 -11.10 -18.17
N ASP A 355 9.83 -10.39 -17.59
CA ASP A 355 10.40 -10.74 -16.28
C ASP A 355 9.71 -9.99 -15.14
N VAL A 356 9.21 -8.75 -15.34
CA VAL A 356 8.48 -7.92 -14.37
C VAL A 356 7.46 -7.07 -15.10
N ILE A 357 6.29 -6.88 -14.50
CA ILE A 357 5.27 -5.92 -14.95
C ILE A 357 5.31 -4.71 -14.02
N VAL A 358 5.33 -3.51 -14.59
CA VAL A 358 5.14 -2.24 -13.88
C VAL A 358 3.91 -1.59 -14.49
N SER A 359 2.84 -1.42 -13.71
CA SER A 359 1.56 -0.92 -14.21
C SER A 359 1.03 0.22 -13.38
N ASP A 360 0.51 1.27 -14.03
CA ASP A 360 -0.39 2.20 -13.34
C ASP A 360 -1.64 1.46 -12.87
N VAL A 361 -2.21 1.91 -11.78
CA VAL A 361 -3.49 1.41 -11.26
C VAL A 361 -4.66 1.96 -12.08
N MET A 362 -4.65 3.26 -12.38
CA MET A 362 -5.80 3.92 -13.03
C MET A 362 -5.57 4.05 -14.53
N MET A 363 -6.17 3.16 -15.32
CA MET A 363 -6.08 3.17 -16.78
C MET A 363 -7.44 2.86 -17.41
N PRO A 364 -7.70 3.35 -18.64
CA PRO A 364 -8.92 3.03 -19.38
C PRO A 364 -8.95 1.57 -19.82
N GLU A 365 -10.12 1.07 -20.13
CA GLU A 365 -10.43 -0.28 -20.64
C GLU A 365 -10.20 -1.42 -19.65
N MET A 366 -9.01 -1.54 -19.11
CA MET A 366 -8.60 -2.50 -18.07
C MET A 366 -7.60 -1.81 -17.16
N ASP A 367 -7.94 -1.67 -15.90
CA ASP A 367 -7.10 -1.04 -14.91
C ASP A 367 -5.97 -1.97 -14.42
N GLY A 368 -5.02 -1.39 -13.64
CA GLY A 368 -3.86 -2.14 -13.16
C GLY A 368 -4.19 -3.21 -12.12
N LEU A 369 -5.27 -3.06 -11.35
CA LEU A 369 -5.74 -4.06 -10.40
C LEU A 369 -6.36 -5.25 -11.12
N GLU A 370 -7.19 -4.98 -12.13
CA GLU A 370 -7.76 -6.01 -13.00
C GLU A 370 -6.66 -6.77 -13.74
N LEU A 371 -5.67 -6.04 -14.30
CA LEU A 371 -4.50 -6.66 -14.94
C LEU A 371 -3.74 -7.55 -13.96
N CYS A 372 -3.46 -7.07 -12.74
CA CYS A 372 -2.78 -7.84 -11.71
C CYS A 372 -3.55 -9.11 -11.37
N ASN A 373 -4.84 -9.01 -11.13
CA ASN A 373 -5.71 -10.16 -10.87
C ASN A 373 -5.67 -11.18 -12.01
N HIS A 374 -5.75 -10.74 -13.26
CA HIS A 374 -5.63 -11.62 -14.43
C HIS A 374 -4.28 -12.33 -14.47
N VAL A 375 -3.18 -11.60 -14.27
CA VAL A 375 -1.81 -12.17 -14.28
C VAL A 375 -1.64 -13.17 -13.14
N LYS A 376 -2.08 -12.85 -11.92
CA LYS A 376 -1.89 -13.70 -10.73
C LYS A 376 -2.83 -14.91 -10.70
N SER A 377 -4.00 -14.82 -11.30
CA SER A 377 -4.96 -15.94 -11.39
C SER A 377 -4.65 -16.91 -12.54
N ASP A 378 -3.94 -16.47 -13.58
CA ASP A 378 -3.56 -17.32 -14.71
C ASP A 378 -2.30 -18.13 -14.40
N MET A 379 -2.40 -19.46 -14.48
CA MET A 379 -1.29 -20.37 -14.22
C MET A 379 -0.07 -20.11 -15.16
N ALA A 380 -0.27 -19.55 -16.35
CA ALA A 380 0.81 -19.25 -17.28
C ALA A 380 1.64 -18.03 -16.86
N TYR A 381 1.05 -17.07 -16.17
CA TYR A 381 1.65 -15.76 -15.90
C TYR A 381 1.84 -15.46 -14.39
N SER A 382 1.23 -16.23 -13.48
CA SER A 382 1.24 -15.98 -12.03
C SER A 382 2.63 -15.77 -11.42
N HIS A 383 3.66 -16.36 -12.04
CA HIS A 383 5.06 -16.22 -11.61
C HIS A 383 5.70 -14.86 -11.94
N ILE A 384 5.02 -14.00 -12.72
CA ILE A 384 5.56 -12.69 -13.10
C ILE A 384 5.26 -11.71 -11.98
N PRO A 385 6.29 -11.08 -11.36
CA PRO A 385 6.07 -10.07 -10.35
C PRO A 385 5.43 -8.81 -10.96
N VAL A 386 4.52 -8.21 -10.18
CA VAL A 386 3.77 -7.02 -10.57
C VAL A 386 4.05 -5.90 -9.58
N VAL A 387 4.53 -4.77 -10.10
CA VAL A 387 4.67 -3.51 -9.38
C VAL A 387 3.52 -2.61 -9.81
N LEU A 388 2.69 -2.19 -8.87
CA LEU A 388 1.60 -1.26 -9.13
C LEU A 388 2.01 0.16 -8.74
N LEU A 389 1.84 1.11 -9.67
CA LEU A 389 2.05 2.53 -9.46
C LEU A 389 0.72 3.16 -9.06
N THR A 390 0.61 3.69 -7.84
CA THR A 390 -0.66 4.17 -7.31
C THR A 390 -0.62 5.63 -6.88
N ALA A 391 -1.71 6.35 -7.09
CA ALA A 391 -1.94 7.68 -6.53
C ALA A 391 -2.63 7.63 -5.16
N LYS A 392 -3.14 6.45 -4.73
CA LYS A 392 -3.94 6.30 -3.51
C LYS A 392 -3.04 5.94 -2.31
N THR A 393 -3.20 6.70 -1.22
CA THR A 393 -2.50 6.52 0.06
C THR A 393 -3.34 5.81 1.12
N THR A 394 -4.57 5.38 0.81
CA THR A 394 -5.47 4.80 1.82
C THR A 394 -5.10 3.35 2.15
N LEU A 395 -5.20 3.00 3.44
CA LEU A 395 -5.10 1.60 3.92
C LEU A 395 -6.05 0.67 3.17
N GLU A 396 -7.27 1.12 2.84
CA GLU A 396 -8.24 0.37 2.05
C GLU A 396 -7.71 0.01 0.66
N SER A 397 -7.04 0.96 -0.01
CA SER A 397 -6.42 0.68 -1.32
C SER A 397 -5.17 -0.21 -1.21
N LYS A 398 -4.46 -0.17 -0.08
CA LYS A 398 -3.38 -1.13 0.19
C LYS A 398 -3.93 -2.53 0.51
N VAL A 399 -5.09 -2.62 1.18
CA VAL A 399 -5.78 -3.89 1.47
C VAL A 399 -6.41 -4.46 0.20
N GLU A 400 -7.16 -3.67 -0.58
CA GLU A 400 -7.67 -4.08 -1.91
C GLU A 400 -6.54 -4.52 -2.83
N GLY A 401 -5.41 -3.84 -2.73
CA GLY A 401 -4.23 -4.15 -3.49
C GLY A 401 -3.52 -5.43 -3.01
N LEU A 402 -3.39 -5.67 -1.71
CA LEU A 402 -2.88 -6.93 -1.16
C LEU A 402 -3.78 -8.11 -1.55
N GLU A 403 -5.10 -7.90 -1.60
CA GLU A 403 -6.08 -8.88 -2.10
C GLU A 403 -5.92 -9.14 -3.61
N SER A 404 -5.45 -8.15 -4.41
CA SER A 404 -5.14 -8.34 -5.83
C SER A 404 -3.87 -9.13 -6.12
N GLY A 405 -3.05 -9.42 -5.08
CA GLY A 405 -1.83 -10.22 -5.18
C GLY A 405 -0.63 -9.51 -5.82
N ALA A 406 -0.60 -8.18 -5.89
CA ALA A 406 0.58 -7.45 -6.37
C ALA A 406 1.76 -7.61 -5.41
N ASP A 407 2.97 -7.70 -5.97
CA ASP A 407 4.20 -7.93 -5.18
C ASP A 407 4.73 -6.64 -4.55
N VAL A 408 4.54 -5.48 -5.21
CA VAL A 408 4.98 -4.16 -4.73
C VAL A 408 3.98 -3.10 -5.12
N TYR A 409 3.73 -2.18 -4.19
CA TYR A 409 3.02 -0.92 -4.42
C TYR A 409 4.00 0.24 -4.33
N LEU A 410 4.02 1.09 -5.35
CA LEU A 410 4.83 2.29 -5.40
C LEU A 410 3.94 3.51 -5.58
N GLU A 411 4.01 4.43 -4.65
CA GLU A 411 3.19 5.64 -4.67
C GLU A 411 3.72 6.68 -5.66
N LYS A 412 2.83 7.24 -6.49
CA LYS A 412 3.11 8.43 -7.31
C LYS A 412 3.02 9.70 -6.45
N PRO A 413 4.00 10.63 -6.55
CA PRO A 413 5.15 10.63 -7.45
C PRO A 413 6.30 9.78 -6.92
N PHE A 414 6.89 8.96 -7.76
CA PHE A 414 8.02 8.09 -7.44
C PHE A 414 9.32 8.61 -8.06
N SER A 415 10.46 8.22 -7.47
CA SER A 415 11.75 8.42 -8.11
C SER A 415 12.12 7.21 -8.98
N ILE A 416 12.84 7.46 -10.08
CA ILE A 416 13.34 6.39 -10.95
C ILE A 416 14.28 5.45 -10.19
N LYS A 417 15.10 5.98 -9.26
CA LYS A 417 15.97 5.17 -8.42
C LYS A 417 15.19 4.22 -7.52
N GLN A 418 14.10 4.70 -6.95
CA GLN A 418 13.21 3.88 -6.11
C GLN A 418 12.55 2.78 -6.93
N LEU A 419 11.99 3.10 -8.11
CA LEU A 419 11.39 2.12 -9.02
C LEU A 419 12.42 1.07 -9.47
N HIS A 420 13.62 1.52 -9.91
CA HIS A 420 14.73 0.64 -10.29
C HIS A 420 15.09 -0.33 -9.15
N LYS A 421 15.21 0.18 -7.91
CA LYS A 421 15.57 -0.64 -6.74
C LYS A 421 14.52 -1.70 -6.43
N GLN A 422 13.23 -1.36 -6.52
CA GLN A 422 12.15 -2.33 -6.32
C GLN A 422 12.15 -3.43 -7.39
N ILE A 423 12.32 -3.07 -8.66
CA ILE A 423 12.45 -4.05 -9.76
C ILE A 423 13.68 -4.94 -9.52
N GLU A 424 14.81 -4.36 -9.17
CA GLU A 424 16.06 -5.10 -8.88
C GLU A 424 15.87 -6.10 -7.74
N ASN A 425 15.21 -5.69 -6.64
CA ASN A 425 14.95 -6.55 -5.50
C ASN A 425 14.06 -7.75 -5.88
N LEU A 426 12.96 -7.51 -6.61
CA LEU A 426 12.08 -8.58 -7.09
C LEU A 426 12.82 -9.59 -7.99
N LEU A 427 13.67 -9.09 -8.90
CA LEU A 427 14.48 -9.93 -9.77
C LEU A 427 15.54 -10.73 -9.01
N LYS A 428 16.18 -10.13 -7.98
CA LYS A 428 17.15 -10.82 -7.10
C LYS A 428 16.49 -11.95 -6.32
N LEU A 429 15.33 -11.70 -5.71
CA LEU A 429 14.55 -12.72 -4.98
C LEU A 429 14.21 -13.89 -5.91
N ARG A 430 13.81 -13.60 -7.15
CA ARG A 430 13.50 -14.63 -8.15
C ARG A 430 14.73 -15.45 -8.54
N LEU A 431 15.90 -14.81 -8.72
CA LEU A 431 17.15 -15.53 -9.03
C LEU A 431 17.61 -16.39 -7.85
N ALA A 432 17.46 -15.91 -6.62
CA ALA A 432 17.76 -16.71 -5.43
C ALA A 432 16.88 -17.96 -5.36
N PHE A 433 15.57 -17.82 -5.65
CA PHE A 433 14.65 -18.95 -5.78
C PHE A 433 15.07 -19.95 -6.87
N HIS A 434 15.45 -19.46 -8.06
CA HIS A 434 15.94 -20.33 -9.15
C HIS A 434 17.17 -21.18 -8.71
N LYS A 435 18.09 -20.57 -7.96
CA LYS A 435 19.30 -21.24 -7.49
C LYS A 435 18.97 -22.36 -6.51
N GLN A 436 18.09 -22.07 -5.54
CA GLN A 436 17.66 -23.09 -4.58
C GLN A 436 16.89 -24.24 -5.25
N MET A 437 15.99 -23.94 -6.20
CA MET A 437 15.24 -24.99 -6.92
C MET A 437 16.14 -25.90 -7.76
N THR A 438 17.34 -25.44 -8.12
CA THR A 438 18.33 -26.28 -8.80
C THR A 438 19.02 -27.24 -7.82
N ASP A 439 19.15 -26.85 -6.56
CA ASP A 439 19.88 -27.59 -5.51
C ASP A 439 18.96 -28.50 -4.67
N ILE A 440 17.64 -28.21 -4.59
CA ILE A 440 16.70 -29.01 -3.80
C ILE A 440 16.43 -30.35 -4.46
N THR A 441 16.70 -31.43 -3.73
CA THR A 441 16.24 -32.78 -4.04
C THR A 441 14.71 -32.81 -4.02
N ILE A 442 14.08 -33.11 -5.16
CA ILE A 442 12.62 -33.12 -5.32
C ILE A 442 12.00 -34.09 -4.31
N GLY A 443 11.25 -33.57 -3.35
CA GLY A 443 10.58 -34.40 -2.32
C GLY A 443 10.15 -33.68 -1.05
N SER A 444 10.63 -32.49 -0.76
CA SER A 444 10.26 -31.77 0.47
C SER A 444 9.45 -30.49 0.15
N SER A 445 8.13 -30.62 0.16
CA SER A 445 7.19 -29.48 0.04
C SER A 445 7.28 -28.48 1.22
N SER A 446 8.00 -28.82 2.26
CA SER A 446 8.07 -28.03 3.51
C SER A 446 8.98 -26.80 3.46
N SER A 447 9.78 -26.63 2.39
CA SER A 447 10.67 -25.46 2.23
C SER A 447 10.15 -24.41 1.23
N LEU A 448 9.01 -24.65 0.59
CA LEU A 448 8.43 -23.73 -0.41
C LEU A 448 7.65 -22.58 0.24
N SER A 449 7.20 -22.73 1.48
CA SER A 449 6.48 -21.71 2.24
C SER A 449 7.34 -20.51 2.65
N ASP A 450 8.66 -20.65 2.65
CA ASP A 450 9.59 -19.58 3.05
C ASP A 450 9.84 -18.56 1.93
N PHE A 451 9.34 -18.85 0.73
CA PHE A 451 9.41 -17.93 -0.41
C PHE A 451 8.01 -17.36 -0.68
N ALA A 452 7.92 -16.06 -0.95
CA ALA A 452 6.70 -15.37 -1.37
C ALA A 452 6.29 -15.84 -2.79
N ILE A 453 5.89 -17.10 -2.92
CA ILE A 453 5.43 -17.74 -4.16
C ILE A 453 3.91 -17.69 -4.18
N SER A 454 3.31 -17.38 -5.34
CA SER A 454 1.86 -17.39 -5.46
C SER A 454 1.30 -18.81 -5.25
N GLN A 455 0.10 -18.90 -4.69
CA GLN A 455 -0.58 -20.19 -4.51
C GLN A 455 -0.69 -20.96 -5.83
N LYS A 456 -0.88 -20.26 -6.96
CA LYS A 456 -0.92 -20.84 -8.31
C LYS A 456 0.41 -21.42 -8.75
N ASP A 457 1.51 -20.87 -8.29
CA ASP A 457 2.84 -21.41 -8.58
C ASP A 457 3.10 -22.69 -7.79
N VAL A 458 2.64 -22.76 -6.55
CA VAL A 458 2.68 -23.99 -5.74
C VAL A 458 1.83 -25.08 -6.39
N GLU A 459 0.58 -24.78 -6.76
CA GLU A 459 -0.30 -25.71 -7.49
C GLU A 459 0.36 -26.23 -8.79
N PHE A 460 1.06 -25.34 -9.53
CA PHE A 460 1.78 -25.71 -10.74
C PHE A 460 2.93 -26.66 -10.44
N ILE A 461 3.73 -26.38 -9.40
CA ILE A 461 4.87 -27.22 -8.98
C ILE A 461 4.39 -28.61 -8.56
N ASP A 462 3.36 -28.68 -7.73
CA ASP A 462 2.78 -29.93 -7.25
C ASP A 462 2.21 -30.75 -8.40
N LYS A 463 1.47 -30.13 -9.30
CA LYS A 463 0.88 -30.79 -10.47
C LYS A 463 1.95 -31.35 -11.42
N ILE A 464 3.00 -30.57 -11.72
CA ILE A 464 4.07 -31.05 -12.62
C ILE A 464 4.84 -32.19 -11.97
N ASN A 465 5.12 -32.13 -10.67
CA ASN A 465 5.80 -33.19 -9.94
C ASN A 465 4.97 -34.47 -9.86
N ALA A 466 3.65 -34.37 -9.66
CA ALA A 466 2.73 -35.50 -9.67
C ALA A 466 2.73 -36.19 -11.05
N ILE A 467 2.56 -35.40 -12.14
CA ILE A 467 2.59 -35.92 -13.51
C ILE A 467 3.92 -36.63 -13.81
N LEU A 468 5.03 -36.00 -13.46
CA LEU A 468 6.34 -36.58 -13.70
C LEU A 468 6.58 -37.85 -12.86
N SER A 469 6.07 -37.92 -11.63
CA SER A 469 6.20 -39.11 -10.77
C SER A 469 5.47 -40.31 -11.33
N GLU A 470 4.35 -40.13 -12.01
CA GLU A 470 3.56 -41.19 -12.63
C GLU A 470 4.13 -41.63 -14.00
N GLN A 471 4.64 -40.69 -14.79
CA GLN A 471 4.91 -40.91 -16.22
C GLN A 471 6.39 -40.87 -16.63
N VAL A 472 7.32 -40.54 -15.73
CA VAL A 472 8.77 -40.45 -16.00
C VAL A 472 9.36 -41.76 -16.49
N ILE A 473 8.71 -42.88 -16.19
CA ILE A 473 9.10 -44.25 -16.58
C ILE A 473 8.86 -44.52 -18.10
N ASN A 474 8.08 -43.66 -18.77
CA ASN A 474 7.75 -43.86 -20.17
C ASN A 474 8.84 -43.25 -21.08
N GLU A 475 9.53 -44.10 -21.90
CA GLU A 475 10.59 -43.68 -22.83
C GLU A 475 10.12 -42.62 -23.83
N ASN A 476 8.83 -42.67 -24.23
CA ASN A 476 8.23 -41.77 -25.22
C ASN A 476 7.63 -40.49 -24.62
N TYR A 477 7.90 -40.19 -23.34
CA TYR A 477 7.35 -39.01 -22.68
C TYR A 477 8.01 -37.73 -23.23
N SER A 478 7.26 -36.98 -24.03
CA SER A 478 7.67 -35.71 -24.64
C SER A 478 7.16 -34.50 -23.87
N ILE A 479 7.78 -33.34 -24.13
CA ILE A 479 7.32 -32.05 -23.54
C ILE A 479 5.93 -31.67 -24.05
N ASP A 480 5.55 -32.12 -25.26
CA ASP A 480 4.20 -31.85 -25.79
C ASP A 480 3.13 -32.56 -24.96
N ILE A 481 3.40 -33.83 -24.55
CA ILE A 481 2.53 -34.58 -23.66
C ILE A 481 2.42 -33.87 -22.30
N LEU A 482 3.53 -33.37 -21.76
CA LEU A 482 3.52 -32.60 -20.51
C LEU A 482 2.70 -31.32 -20.64
N ALA A 483 2.83 -30.60 -21.75
CA ALA A 483 2.08 -29.38 -22.02
C ALA A 483 0.56 -29.67 -22.08
N ASP A 484 0.16 -30.73 -22.79
CA ASP A 484 -1.24 -31.15 -22.90
C ASP A 484 -1.83 -31.54 -21.52
N GLN A 485 -1.08 -32.30 -20.70
CA GLN A 485 -1.50 -32.69 -19.34
C GLN A 485 -1.59 -31.50 -18.38
N MET A 486 -0.76 -30.48 -18.60
CA MET A 486 -0.82 -29.22 -17.85
C MET A 486 -1.92 -28.27 -18.37
N ASN A 487 -2.61 -28.62 -19.48
CA ASN A 487 -3.57 -27.76 -20.19
C ASN A 487 -2.93 -26.43 -20.62
N MET A 488 -1.70 -26.46 -21.11
CA MET A 488 -0.94 -25.30 -21.53
C MET A 488 -0.41 -25.47 -22.95
N SER A 489 -0.26 -24.36 -23.70
CA SER A 489 0.51 -24.42 -24.92
C SER A 489 1.99 -24.69 -24.62
N HIS A 490 2.71 -25.33 -25.54
CA HIS A 490 4.15 -25.56 -25.42
C HIS A 490 4.93 -24.28 -25.08
N SER A 491 4.57 -23.16 -25.72
CA SER A 491 5.21 -21.86 -25.50
C SER A 491 4.93 -21.31 -24.08
N ASN A 492 3.72 -21.51 -23.56
CA ASN A 492 3.36 -21.06 -22.21
C ASN A 492 4.06 -21.92 -21.15
N LEU A 493 4.06 -23.25 -21.33
CA LEU A 493 4.81 -24.15 -20.46
C LEU A 493 6.29 -23.78 -20.43
N TYR A 494 6.90 -23.56 -21.61
CA TYR A 494 8.31 -23.18 -21.70
C TYR A 494 8.59 -21.88 -20.95
N ARG A 495 7.77 -20.82 -21.16
CA ARG A 495 7.91 -19.52 -20.50
C ARG A 495 7.72 -19.64 -19.00
N LYS A 496 6.68 -20.34 -18.55
CA LYS A 496 6.40 -20.58 -17.14
C LYS A 496 7.54 -21.30 -16.44
N MET A 497 8.00 -22.41 -16.99
CA MET A 497 9.09 -23.18 -16.39
C MET A 497 10.41 -22.42 -16.38
N LYS A 498 10.74 -21.72 -17.46
CA LYS A 498 11.93 -20.87 -17.52
C LYS A 498 11.83 -19.70 -16.55
N GLY A 499 10.64 -19.14 -16.41
CA GLY A 499 10.36 -18.06 -15.47
C GLY A 499 10.40 -18.49 -14.02
N LEU A 500 9.86 -19.67 -13.67
CA LEU A 500 9.74 -20.15 -12.30
C LEU A 500 11.01 -20.89 -11.83
N PHE A 501 11.61 -21.73 -12.69
CA PHE A 501 12.75 -22.57 -12.31
C PHE A 501 14.10 -22.10 -12.90
N GLY A 502 14.10 -21.05 -13.71
CA GLY A 502 15.30 -20.58 -14.41
C GLY A 502 15.77 -21.49 -15.55
N MET A 503 15.11 -22.63 -15.80
CA MET A 503 15.52 -23.63 -16.76
C MET A 503 14.36 -24.06 -17.68
N PRO A 504 14.68 -24.53 -18.94
CA PRO A 504 13.65 -25.02 -19.84
C PRO A 504 13.07 -26.38 -19.40
N PRO A 505 11.85 -26.75 -19.86
CA PRO A 505 11.17 -27.99 -19.48
C PRO A 505 12.01 -29.24 -19.63
N ASN A 506 12.75 -29.37 -20.76
CA ASN A 506 13.63 -30.53 -21.00
C ASN A 506 14.67 -30.72 -19.89
N ASN A 507 15.26 -29.63 -19.41
CA ASN A 507 16.27 -29.70 -18.36
C ASN A 507 15.62 -30.05 -16.99
N TYR A 508 14.41 -29.55 -16.72
CA TYR A 508 13.69 -29.91 -15.52
C TYR A 508 13.34 -31.39 -15.49
N VAL A 509 12.76 -31.93 -16.54
CA VAL A 509 12.46 -33.38 -16.69
C VAL A 509 13.73 -34.22 -16.58
N LYS A 510 14.82 -33.81 -17.21
CA LYS A 510 16.13 -34.48 -17.12
C LYS A 510 16.61 -34.49 -15.64
N ASN A 511 16.55 -33.36 -14.97
CA ASN A 511 16.94 -33.24 -13.56
C ASN A 511 16.07 -34.08 -12.63
N PHE A 512 14.76 -34.14 -12.90
CA PHE A 512 13.84 -34.99 -12.18
C PHE A 512 14.17 -36.46 -12.32
N ARG A 513 14.42 -36.94 -13.56
CA ARG A 513 14.87 -38.30 -13.84
C ARG A 513 16.19 -38.64 -13.13
N LEU A 514 17.16 -37.72 -13.13
CA LEU A 514 18.44 -37.95 -12.45
C LEU A 514 18.30 -38.05 -10.92
N ASN A 515 17.44 -37.23 -10.30
CA ASN A 515 17.14 -37.32 -8.87
C ASN A 515 16.50 -38.67 -8.52
N LYS A 516 15.53 -39.11 -9.34
CA LYS A 516 14.86 -40.39 -9.14
C LYS A 516 15.82 -41.57 -9.35
N ALA A 517 16.77 -41.42 -10.28
CA ALA A 517 17.84 -42.42 -10.46
C ALA A 517 18.76 -42.52 -9.23
N ALA A 518 19.10 -41.36 -8.62
CA ALA A 518 19.90 -41.34 -7.39
C ALA A 518 19.20 -42.05 -6.23
N GLU A 519 17.88 -41.84 -6.07
CA GLU A 519 17.08 -42.58 -5.10
C GLU A 519 17.08 -44.10 -5.35
N LEU A 520 16.88 -44.51 -6.59
CA LEU A 520 16.87 -45.93 -6.96
C LEU A 520 18.23 -46.59 -6.70
N ILE A 521 19.32 -45.90 -7.05
CA ILE A 521 20.70 -46.41 -6.85
C ILE A 521 21.01 -46.49 -5.34
N ALA A 522 20.63 -45.48 -4.53
CA ALA A 522 20.78 -45.51 -3.08
C ALA A 522 19.98 -46.67 -2.44
N ASN A 523 18.83 -47.04 -3.03
CA ASN A 523 18.03 -48.20 -2.62
C ASN A 523 18.55 -49.54 -3.23
N GLY A 524 19.73 -49.56 -3.83
CA GLY A 524 20.39 -50.78 -4.29
C GLY A 524 19.97 -51.29 -5.66
N VAL A 525 19.23 -50.52 -6.46
CA VAL A 525 18.88 -50.87 -7.85
C VAL A 525 20.13 -50.77 -8.73
N ARG A 526 20.30 -51.74 -9.67
CA ARG A 526 21.43 -51.72 -10.60
C ARG A 526 21.42 -50.47 -11.48
N ILE A 527 22.60 -49.87 -11.71
CA ILE A 527 22.76 -48.61 -12.46
C ILE A 527 22.15 -48.70 -13.86
N ALA A 528 22.40 -49.82 -14.59
CA ALA A 528 21.84 -50.03 -15.92
C ALA A 528 20.30 -50.10 -15.89
N GLU A 529 19.72 -50.77 -14.90
CA GLU A 529 18.28 -50.89 -14.70
C GLU A 529 17.64 -49.56 -14.31
N ALA A 530 18.29 -48.78 -13.43
CA ALA A 530 17.84 -47.44 -13.10
C ALA A 530 17.82 -46.48 -14.31
N ALA A 531 18.87 -46.56 -15.19
CA ALA A 531 18.93 -45.77 -16.40
C ALA A 531 17.83 -46.14 -17.40
N GLU A 532 17.59 -47.44 -17.61
CA GLU A 532 16.55 -47.96 -18.51
C GLU A 532 15.15 -47.61 -18.02
N ARG A 533 14.83 -47.85 -16.73
CA ARG A 533 13.54 -47.51 -16.12
C ARG A 533 13.18 -46.03 -16.23
N LEU A 534 14.16 -45.15 -16.31
CA LEU A 534 13.98 -43.70 -16.36
C LEU A 534 14.14 -43.09 -17.77
N GLY A 535 14.14 -43.95 -18.82
CA GLY A 535 14.10 -43.53 -20.22
C GLY A 535 15.38 -42.85 -20.70
N PHE A 536 16.55 -43.27 -20.22
CA PHE A 536 17.83 -42.84 -20.79
C PHE A 536 18.22 -43.72 -21.95
N ALA A 537 18.48 -43.12 -23.10
CA ALA A 537 18.81 -43.83 -24.35
C ALA A 537 20.07 -44.70 -24.26
N SER A 538 21.00 -44.43 -23.34
CA SER A 538 22.19 -45.26 -23.08
C SER A 538 22.75 -45.02 -21.68
N SER A 539 23.36 -46.07 -21.11
CA SER A 539 24.05 -46.01 -19.81
C SER A 539 25.23 -45.02 -19.84
N SER A 540 25.89 -44.83 -20.99
CA SER A 540 26.97 -43.85 -21.12
C SER A 540 26.47 -42.41 -21.07
N HIS A 541 25.34 -42.11 -21.74
CA HIS A 541 24.70 -40.80 -21.69
C HIS A 541 24.18 -40.51 -20.27
N PHE A 542 23.57 -41.52 -19.62
CA PHE A 542 23.14 -41.41 -18.22
C PHE A 542 24.30 -41.07 -17.29
N ALA A 543 25.42 -41.85 -17.37
CA ALA A 543 26.57 -41.63 -16.50
C ALA A 543 27.20 -40.24 -16.66
N LYS A 544 27.23 -39.72 -17.91
CA LYS A 544 27.67 -38.35 -18.19
C LYS A 544 26.77 -37.31 -17.53
N CYS A 545 25.45 -37.39 -17.74
CA CYS A 545 24.46 -36.48 -17.19
C CYS A 545 24.45 -36.53 -15.65
N PHE A 546 24.59 -37.73 -15.07
CA PHE A 546 24.63 -37.91 -13.61
C PHE A 546 25.89 -37.25 -13.00
N LYS A 547 27.07 -37.44 -13.65
CA LYS A 547 28.31 -36.78 -13.22
C LYS A 547 28.23 -35.25 -13.35
N GLU A 548 27.64 -34.76 -14.43
CA GLU A 548 27.42 -33.30 -14.60
C GLU A 548 26.58 -32.71 -13.47
N LYS A 549 25.58 -33.46 -12.96
CA LYS A 549 24.68 -32.96 -11.91
C LYS A 549 25.21 -33.19 -10.50
N PHE A 550 25.71 -34.39 -10.19
CA PHE A 550 26.10 -34.76 -8.81
C PHE A 550 27.61 -34.67 -8.57
N GLY A 551 28.42 -34.31 -9.57
CA GLY A 551 29.87 -34.22 -9.46
C GLY A 551 30.61 -35.57 -9.43
N MET A 552 29.90 -36.71 -9.33
CA MET A 552 30.44 -38.04 -9.20
C MET A 552 29.74 -39.02 -10.13
N LEU A 553 30.39 -40.14 -10.43
CA LEU A 553 29.80 -41.21 -11.26
C LEU A 553 28.72 -41.98 -10.49
N PRO A 554 27.69 -42.54 -11.17
CA PRO A 554 26.64 -43.33 -10.53
C PRO A 554 27.14 -44.51 -9.67
N LYS A 555 28.29 -45.08 -10.02
CA LYS A 555 28.92 -46.18 -9.27
C LYS A 555 29.53 -45.76 -7.93
N ASP A 556 29.85 -44.46 -7.80
CA ASP A 556 30.47 -43.88 -6.61
C ASP A 556 29.42 -43.22 -5.68
N TYR A 557 28.14 -43.20 -6.12
CA TYR A 557 27.01 -42.66 -5.38
C TYR A 557 26.43 -43.75 -4.46
N LYS A 558 26.43 -43.51 -3.14
CA LYS A 558 25.93 -44.45 -2.12
C LYS A 558 24.73 -43.88 -1.40
#